data_74112ed0405ff81d3dabf4dd6d0ee52d
#
_entry.id   74112ed0405ff81d3dabf4dd6d0ee52d
#
_cell.length_a   1.000
_cell.length_b   1.000
_cell.length_c   1.000
_cell.angle_alpha   90.00
_cell.angle_beta   90.00
_cell.angle_gamma   90.00
#
_symmetry.space_group_name_H-M   'P 1'
#
loop_
_entity.id
_entity.type
_entity.pdbx_description
1 polymer ?
#
loop_
_entity_poly.entity_id
_entity_poly.type
_entity_poly.pdbx_seq_one_letter_code
_entity_poly.pdbx_strand_id
1 'polypeptide(L)'
;MFYTGLLGYALFAIFDNAFMSFFATIFAYLAVISGPTGLYFMYKLYRIPARPFWDHLQTGTAFFGTMLSLGSLIIAAVSLILLPASALTELIPTLASIMVVGLTIEILGHIIHARDMQSISNEGTASHYRQTTQYGKSYLLRNALLCLSLALAITISLTGLPGILGTIMAILLALSLIIASAFSRSLFFVLVIPTTMPGAFFWKNDGFVDHARETGLADAPQHGVVYERHHAFKVDELLQTIKENSLQDMLEHVKWIFGKK
;
A
#
# COMPACT_ATOMS: atom_id res chain seq x y z
N MET A 1 -13.25 12.82 8.50
CA MET A 1 -13.03 12.91 9.97
C MET A 1 -11.58 13.17 10.34
N PHE A 2 -10.58 12.45 9.80
CA PHE A 2 -9.16 12.68 10.12
C PHE A 2 -8.70 14.11 9.85
N TYR A 3 -8.90 14.60 8.62
CA TYR A 3 -8.54 15.98 8.25
C TYR A 3 -9.35 17.03 9.04
N THR A 4 -10.62 16.77 9.35
CA THR A 4 -11.43 17.63 10.20
C THR A 4 -10.84 17.72 11.61
N GLY A 5 -10.37 16.59 12.15
CA GLY A 5 -9.68 16.54 13.43
C GLY A 5 -8.38 17.35 13.43
N LEU A 6 -7.52 17.18 12.41
CA LEU A 6 -6.27 17.93 12.29
C LEU A 6 -6.51 19.45 12.14
N LEU A 7 -7.44 19.84 11.27
CA LEU A 7 -7.77 21.26 11.06
C LEU A 7 -8.39 21.88 12.31
N GLY A 8 -9.32 21.18 12.97
CA GLY A 8 -9.89 21.66 14.22
C GLY A 8 -8.85 21.81 15.30
N TYR A 9 -7.96 20.80 15.48
CA TYR A 9 -6.84 20.92 16.40
C TYR A 9 -5.96 22.14 16.09
N ALA A 10 -5.53 22.31 14.83
CA ALA A 10 -4.68 23.42 14.45
C ALA A 10 -5.33 24.79 14.70
N LEU A 11 -6.63 24.92 14.39
CA LEU A 11 -7.39 26.16 14.61
C LEU A 11 -7.52 26.51 16.11
N PHE A 12 -7.91 25.53 16.93
CA PHE A 12 -8.14 25.79 18.36
C PHE A 12 -6.85 25.89 19.18
N ALA A 13 -5.78 25.22 18.75
CA ALA A 13 -4.48 25.27 19.42
C ALA A 13 -3.75 26.63 19.30
N ILE A 14 -4.19 27.51 18.37
CA ILE A 14 -3.62 28.86 18.23
C ILE A 14 -4.01 29.75 19.41
N PHE A 15 -5.14 29.47 20.06
CA PHE A 15 -5.67 30.32 21.12
C PHE A 15 -5.22 29.82 22.49
N ASP A 16 -4.53 30.67 23.25
CA ASP A 16 -4.05 30.33 24.57
C ASP A 16 -5.10 30.61 25.66
N ASN A 17 -6.17 29.81 25.65
CA ASN A 17 -7.18 29.82 26.72
C ASN A 17 -7.75 28.41 26.96
N ALA A 18 -8.21 28.15 28.20
CA ALA A 18 -8.68 26.84 28.64
C ALA A 18 -9.86 26.30 27.81
N PHE A 19 -10.77 27.16 27.36
CA PHE A 19 -11.93 26.76 26.58
C PHE A 19 -11.53 26.25 25.18
N MET A 20 -10.65 26.98 24.48
CA MET A 20 -10.16 26.58 23.15
C MET A 20 -9.23 25.35 23.25
N SER A 21 -8.42 25.25 24.31
CA SER A 21 -7.58 24.08 24.59
C SER A 21 -8.42 22.79 24.76
N PHE A 22 -9.60 22.90 25.39
CA PHE A 22 -10.53 21.77 25.50
C PHE A 22 -11.01 21.29 24.11
N PHE A 23 -11.42 22.20 23.23
CA PHE A 23 -11.78 21.83 21.86
C PHE A 23 -10.60 21.30 21.05
N ALA A 24 -9.43 21.91 21.16
CA ALA A 24 -8.21 21.39 20.53
C ALA A 24 -7.96 19.92 20.93
N THR A 25 -8.11 19.60 22.21
CA THR A 25 -7.96 18.23 22.72
C THR A 25 -8.98 17.27 22.11
N ILE A 26 -10.26 17.65 22.01
CA ILE A 26 -11.28 16.82 21.35
C ILE A 26 -10.93 16.55 19.91
N PHE A 27 -10.53 17.56 19.15
CA PHE A 27 -10.16 17.43 17.75
C PHE A 27 -8.87 16.60 17.56
N ALA A 28 -7.92 16.67 18.51
CA ALA A 28 -6.74 15.81 18.53
C ALA A 28 -7.15 14.34 18.69
N TYR A 29 -8.02 14.01 19.66
CA TYR A 29 -8.54 12.64 19.81
C TYR A 29 -9.31 12.17 18.57
N LEU A 30 -10.11 13.04 17.97
CA LEU A 30 -10.82 12.72 16.73
C LEU A 30 -9.82 12.35 15.60
N ALA A 31 -8.73 13.08 15.44
CA ALA A 31 -7.68 12.77 14.46
C ALA A 31 -6.99 11.44 14.79
N VAL A 32 -6.57 11.25 16.03
CA VAL A 32 -5.84 10.04 16.47
C VAL A 32 -6.67 8.77 16.30
N ILE A 33 -7.97 8.82 16.56
CA ILE A 33 -8.85 7.66 16.42
C ILE A 33 -9.22 7.43 14.95
N SER A 34 -9.57 8.49 14.22
CA SER A 34 -10.06 8.35 12.84
C SER A 34 -8.96 7.99 11.84
N GLY A 35 -7.70 8.32 12.10
CA GLY A 35 -6.57 7.98 11.24
C GLY A 35 -6.38 6.46 11.10
N PRO A 36 -6.07 5.74 12.19
CA PRO A 36 -5.95 4.28 12.17
C PRO A 36 -7.23 3.56 11.75
N THR A 37 -8.41 4.11 12.12
CA THR A 37 -9.70 3.56 11.69
C THR A 37 -9.84 3.63 10.18
N GLY A 38 -9.52 4.76 9.56
CA GLY A 38 -9.54 4.91 8.11
C GLY A 38 -8.56 3.96 7.41
N LEU A 39 -7.37 3.78 7.99
CA LEU A 39 -6.37 2.84 7.50
C LEU A 39 -6.86 1.38 7.60
N TYR A 40 -7.56 1.03 8.68
CA TYR A 40 -8.18 -0.27 8.86
C TYR A 40 -9.26 -0.54 7.80
N PHE A 41 -10.12 0.44 7.50
CA PHE A 41 -11.10 0.30 6.43
C PHE A 41 -10.42 0.17 5.05
N MET A 42 -9.35 0.92 4.79
CA MET A 42 -8.55 0.76 3.57
C MET A 42 -7.96 -0.65 3.48
N TYR A 43 -7.39 -1.18 4.56
CA TYR A 43 -6.93 -2.58 4.62
C TYR A 43 -8.06 -3.56 4.27
N LYS A 44 -9.26 -3.37 4.83
CA LYS A 44 -10.42 -4.23 4.53
C LYS A 44 -10.86 -4.17 3.08
N LEU A 45 -10.77 -3.02 2.42
CA LEU A 45 -11.08 -2.87 1.00
C LEU A 45 -10.16 -3.69 0.10
N TYR A 46 -8.91 -3.90 0.49
CA TYR A 46 -7.96 -4.74 -0.27
C TYR A 46 -8.08 -6.24 0.07
N ARG A 47 -8.79 -6.62 1.14
CA ARG A 47 -9.05 -8.02 1.50
C ARG A 47 -10.17 -8.60 0.64
N ILE A 48 -9.86 -8.83 -0.64
CA ILE A 48 -10.82 -9.31 -1.65
C ILE A 48 -10.36 -10.68 -2.15
N PRO A 49 -11.15 -11.76 -1.96
CA PRO A 49 -10.79 -13.12 -2.41
C PRO A 49 -10.45 -13.21 -3.91
N ALA A 50 -11.06 -12.35 -4.75
CA ALA A 50 -10.75 -12.27 -6.17
C ALA A 50 -9.32 -11.78 -6.47
N ARG A 51 -8.56 -11.35 -5.48
CA ARG A 51 -7.17 -10.88 -5.59
C ARG A 51 -6.31 -11.50 -4.49
N PRO A 52 -5.94 -12.78 -4.59
CA PRO A 52 -5.29 -13.53 -3.52
C PRO A 52 -3.97 -12.89 -3.05
N PHE A 53 -3.24 -12.21 -3.92
CA PHE A 53 -2.01 -11.49 -3.56
C PHE A 53 -2.25 -10.36 -2.56
N TRP A 54 -3.42 -9.70 -2.62
CA TRP A 54 -3.82 -8.66 -1.68
C TRP A 54 -4.57 -9.21 -0.47
N ASP A 55 -5.27 -10.33 -0.63
CA ASP A 55 -6.06 -10.95 0.44
C ASP A 55 -5.18 -11.69 1.45
N HIS A 56 -4.23 -10.96 2.00
CA HIS A 56 -3.28 -11.46 2.97
C HIS A 56 -3.04 -10.48 4.12
N LEU A 57 -2.58 -10.97 5.26
CA LEU A 57 -2.22 -10.15 6.43
C LEU A 57 -1.15 -9.10 6.09
N GLN A 58 -0.25 -9.42 5.16
CA GLN A 58 0.82 -8.53 4.68
C GLN A 58 0.28 -7.17 4.21
N THR A 59 -0.90 -7.10 3.61
CA THR A 59 -1.51 -5.82 3.23
C THR A 59 -1.73 -4.90 4.42
N GLY A 60 -2.22 -5.44 5.54
CA GLY A 60 -2.37 -4.69 6.79
C GLY A 60 -1.02 -4.31 7.39
N THR A 61 -0.10 -5.26 7.51
CA THR A 61 1.23 -4.99 8.09
C THR A 61 2.02 -3.96 7.29
N ALA A 62 1.90 -3.97 5.95
CA ALA A 62 2.51 -2.96 5.09
C ALA A 62 1.88 -1.57 5.29
N PHE A 63 0.56 -1.47 5.43
CA PHE A 63 -0.11 -0.19 5.63
C PHE A 63 0.21 0.42 7.00
N PHE A 64 0.03 -0.35 8.07
CA PHE A 64 0.33 0.13 9.43
C PHE A 64 1.83 0.33 9.65
N GLY A 65 2.68 -0.57 9.15
CA GLY A 65 4.13 -0.44 9.23
C GLY A 65 4.64 0.82 8.53
N THR A 66 4.19 1.07 7.29
CA THR A 66 4.54 2.28 6.54
C THR A 66 4.00 3.55 7.23
N MET A 67 2.78 3.53 7.80
CA MET A 67 2.23 4.66 8.55
C MET A 67 3.14 5.02 9.74
N LEU A 68 3.55 4.03 10.53
CA LEU A 68 4.40 4.26 11.69
C LEU A 68 5.79 4.74 11.27
N SER A 69 6.39 4.13 10.26
CA SER A 69 7.76 4.46 9.84
C SER A 69 7.86 5.80 9.11
N LEU A 70 7.06 6.03 8.07
CA LEU A 70 7.06 7.32 7.35
C LEU A 70 6.45 8.45 8.17
N GLY A 71 5.41 8.16 8.97
CA GLY A 71 4.83 9.16 9.87
C GLY A 71 5.86 9.68 10.88
N SER A 72 6.60 8.78 11.52
CA SER A 72 7.69 9.17 12.44
C SER A 72 8.83 9.90 11.71
N LEU A 73 9.16 9.50 10.48
CA LEU A 73 10.17 10.21 9.68
C LEU A 73 9.74 11.65 9.38
N ILE A 74 8.48 11.86 8.99
CA ILE A 74 7.95 13.20 8.72
C ILE A 74 7.96 14.05 9.99
N ILE A 75 7.50 13.50 11.12
CA ILE A 75 7.52 14.20 12.40
C ILE A 75 8.96 14.55 12.79
N ALA A 76 9.91 13.61 12.65
CA ALA A 76 11.32 13.86 12.92
C ALA A 76 11.88 15.00 12.06
N ALA A 77 11.62 14.99 10.75
CA ALA A 77 12.08 16.02 9.83
C ALA A 77 11.51 17.41 10.17
N VAL A 78 10.21 17.49 10.47
CA VAL A 78 9.57 18.75 10.91
C VAL A 78 10.12 19.22 12.24
N SER A 79 10.34 18.32 13.19
CA SER A 79 10.88 18.62 14.50
C SER A 79 12.32 19.17 14.44
N LEU A 80 13.16 18.63 13.54
CA LEU A 80 14.52 19.12 13.30
C LEU A 80 14.54 20.58 12.82
N ILE A 81 13.48 21.05 12.17
CA ILE A 81 13.37 22.43 11.68
C ILE A 81 12.79 23.37 12.74
N LEU A 82 11.82 22.89 13.54
CA LEU A 82 11.01 23.74 14.40
C LEU A 82 11.44 23.74 15.87
N LEU A 83 12.10 22.68 16.36
CA LEU A 83 12.37 22.49 17.77
C LEU A 83 13.84 22.80 18.14
N PRO A 84 14.09 23.28 19.37
CA PRO A 84 15.44 23.46 19.86
C PRO A 84 16.15 22.11 20.10
N ALA A 85 17.47 22.10 20.03
CA ALA A 85 18.28 20.88 20.18
C ALA A 85 18.00 20.11 21.48
N SER A 86 17.66 20.79 22.57
CA SER A 86 17.33 20.17 23.86
C SER A 86 16.08 19.27 23.77
N ALA A 87 15.07 19.69 23.01
CA ALA A 87 13.85 18.87 22.81
C ALA A 87 14.09 17.68 21.87
N LEU A 88 15.03 17.79 20.95
CA LEU A 88 15.35 16.73 19.99
C LEU A 88 16.05 15.54 20.63
N THR A 89 16.75 15.72 21.73
CA THR A 89 17.56 14.68 22.38
C THR A 89 16.72 13.48 22.82
N GLU A 90 15.50 13.68 23.28
CA GLU A 90 14.58 12.59 23.65
C GLU A 90 13.59 12.22 22.53
N LEU A 91 13.20 13.20 21.73
CA LEU A 91 12.21 13.01 20.68
C LEU A 91 12.71 12.13 19.55
N ILE A 92 13.94 12.36 19.07
CA ILE A 92 14.49 11.60 17.92
C ILE A 92 14.64 10.11 18.23
N PRO A 93 15.24 9.67 19.36
CA PRO A 93 15.29 8.25 19.73
C PRO A 93 13.88 7.64 19.86
N THR A 94 12.92 8.38 20.41
CA THR A 94 11.54 7.92 20.55
C THR A 94 10.89 7.67 19.19
N LEU A 95 10.99 8.62 18.26
CA LEU A 95 10.48 8.48 16.90
C LEU A 95 11.19 7.35 16.14
N ALA A 96 12.50 7.19 16.32
CA ALA A 96 13.25 6.08 15.75
C ALA A 96 12.77 4.73 16.32
N SER A 97 12.43 4.64 17.59
CA SER A 97 11.85 3.44 18.20
C SER A 97 10.49 3.08 17.59
N ILE A 98 9.65 4.08 17.31
CA ILE A 98 8.37 3.87 16.61
C ILE A 98 8.63 3.39 15.16
N MET A 99 9.63 3.95 14.47
CA MET A 99 10.04 3.45 13.13
C MET A 99 10.50 1.99 13.19
N VAL A 100 11.27 1.60 14.21
CA VAL A 100 11.70 0.19 14.41
C VAL A 100 10.50 -0.72 14.52
N VAL A 101 9.47 -0.36 15.31
CA VAL A 101 8.23 -1.14 15.42
C VAL A 101 7.52 -1.23 14.05
N GLY A 102 7.36 -0.11 13.35
CA GLY A 102 6.70 -0.07 12.04
C GLY A 102 7.42 -0.93 11.00
N LEU A 103 8.74 -0.78 10.88
CA LEU A 103 9.57 -1.55 9.95
C LEU A 103 9.58 -3.04 10.28
N THR A 104 9.63 -3.39 11.56
CA THR A 104 9.58 -4.80 12.00
C THR A 104 8.24 -5.44 11.60
N ILE A 105 7.11 -4.76 11.83
CA ILE A 105 5.79 -5.24 11.44
C ILE A 105 5.72 -5.43 9.91
N GLU A 106 6.23 -4.48 9.13
CA GLU A 106 6.21 -4.55 7.66
C GLU A 106 7.10 -5.70 7.15
N ILE A 107 8.32 -5.84 7.66
CA ILE A 107 9.25 -6.90 7.27
C ILE A 107 8.70 -8.29 7.62
N LEU A 108 8.18 -8.47 8.83
CA LEU A 108 7.53 -9.73 9.23
C LEU A 108 6.35 -10.07 8.32
N GLY A 109 5.52 -9.10 7.99
CA GLY A 109 4.43 -9.29 7.03
C GLY A 109 4.92 -9.74 5.65
N HIS A 110 6.01 -9.18 5.15
CA HIS A 110 6.62 -9.61 3.88
C HIS A 110 7.20 -11.03 3.94
N ILE A 111 7.82 -11.42 5.05
CA ILE A 111 8.35 -12.77 5.24
C ILE A 111 7.22 -13.81 5.27
N ILE A 112 6.17 -13.56 6.06
CA ILE A 112 5.00 -14.43 6.16
C ILE A 112 4.34 -14.56 4.77
N HIS A 113 4.13 -13.44 4.08
CA HIS A 113 3.55 -13.45 2.75
C HIS A 113 4.37 -14.26 1.74
N ALA A 114 5.69 -14.08 1.72
CA ALA A 114 6.56 -14.83 0.83
C ALA A 114 6.48 -16.34 1.10
N ARG A 115 6.43 -16.75 2.37
CA ARG A 115 6.27 -18.15 2.77
C ARG A 115 4.93 -18.72 2.33
N ASP A 116 3.84 -18.01 2.62
CA ASP A 116 2.49 -18.49 2.34
C ASP A 116 2.24 -18.59 0.83
N MET A 117 2.72 -17.62 0.05
CA MET A 117 2.59 -17.63 -1.42
C MET A 117 3.41 -18.75 -2.10
N GLN A 118 4.40 -19.33 -1.44
CA GLN A 118 5.14 -20.50 -1.95
C GLN A 118 4.36 -21.81 -1.74
N SER A 119 3.50 -21.87 -0.74
CA SER A 119 2.79 -23.10 -0.33
C SER A 119 1.42 -23.26 -0.97
N ILE A 120 0.85 -22.19 -1.53
CA ILE A 120 -0.51 -22.17 -2.09
C ILE A 120 -0.42 -22.19 -3.62
N SER A 121 -1.14 -23.11 -4.28
CA SER A 121 -1.22 -23.13 -5.74
C SER A 121 -2.43 -22.33 -6.23
N ASN A 122 -2.29 -21.02 -6.31
CA ASN A 122 -3.31 -20.12 -6.84
C ASN A 122 -2.66 -18.91 -7.53
N GLU A 123 -3.47 -17.94 -7.97
CA GLU A 123 -3.01 -16.71 -8.62
C GLU A 123 -2.08 -15.86 -7.73
N GLY A 124 -2.15 -16.01 -6.41
CA GLY A 124 -1.20 -15.41 -5.46
C GLY A 124 0.21 -15.95 -5.66
N THR A 125 0.36 -17.26 -5.90
CA THR A 125 1.63 -17.91 -6.25
C THR A 125 2.17 -17.38 -7.58
N ALA A 126 1.33 -17.19 -8.57
CA ALA A 126 1.70 -16.60 -9.85
C ALA A 126 2.23 -15.17 -9.69
N SER A 127 1.58 -14.36 -8.86
CA SER A 127 2.03 -13.01 -8.52
C SER A 127 3.37 -13.04 -7.81
N HIS A 128 3.57 -13.95 -6.85
CA HIS A 128 4.85 -14.13 -6.15
C HIS A 128 5.97 -14.59 -7.09
N TYR A 129 5.68 -15.50 -8.01
CA TYR A 129 6.65 -15.92 -9.03
C TYR A 129 7.11 -14.75 -9.90
N ARG A 130 6.18 -13.90 -10.37
CA ARG A 130 6.54 -12.68 -11.10
C ARG A 130 7.36 -11.73 -10.25
N GLN A 131 7.04 -11.60 -8.97
CA GLN A 131 7.78 -10.76 -8.02
C GLN A 131 9.24 -11.21 -7.90
N THR A 132 9.50 -12.51 -7.85
CA THR A 132 10.84 -13.06 -7.64
C THR A 132 11.64 -13.22 -8.94
N THR A 133 10.99 -13.26 -10.11
CA THR A 133 11.61 -13.42 -11.43
C THR A 133 11.64 -12.10 -12.19
N GLN A 134 10.53 -11.70 -12.77
CA GLN A 134 10.44 -10.51 -13.62
C GLN A 134 10.80 -9.22 -12.87
N TYR A 135 10.36 -9.10 -11.61
CA TYR A 135 10.64 -7.96 -10.74
C TYR A 135 11.68 -8.26 -9.66
N GLY A 136 12.47 -9.32 -9.83
CA GLY A 136 13.39 -9.81 -8.81
C GLY A 136 14.39 -8.77 -8.30
N LYS A 137 14.91 -7.91 -9.18
CA LYS A 137 15.81 -6.81 -8.79
C LYS A 137 15.11 -5.79 -7.89
N SER A 138 13.90 -5.36 -8.25
CA SER A 138 13.10 -4.42 -7.45
C SER A 138 12.69 -5.03 -6.12
N TYR A 139 12.33 -6.32 -6.11
CA TYR A 139 12.00 -7.06 -4.90
C TYR A 139 13.20 -7.16 -3.93
N LEU A 140 14.39 -7.52 -4.43
CA LEU A 140 15.61 -7.57 -3.64
C LEU A 140 16.01 -6.20 -3.11
N LEU A 141 15.98 -5.17 -3.96
CA LEU A 141 16.31 -3.80 -3.58
C LEU A 141 15.37 -3.29 -2.48
N ARG A 142 14.06 -3.50 -2.61
CA ARG A 142 13.09 -3.15 -1.56
C ARG A 142 13.45 -3.82 -0.23
N ASN A 143 13.69 -5.13 -0.25
CA ASN A 143 13.99 -5.88 0.97
C ASN A 143 15.30 -5.42 1.61
N ALA A 144 16.34 -5.20 0.82
CA ALA A 144 17.63 -4.68 1.30
C ALA A 144 17.49 -3.28 1.92
N LEU A 145 16.72 -2.39 1.28
CA LEU A 145 16.46 -1.04 1.80
C LEU A 145 15.61 -1.06 3.08
N LEU A 146 14.63 -1.95 3.20
CA LEU A 146 13.86 -2.12 4.45
C LEU A 146 14.77 -2.61 5.59
N CYS A 147 15.64 -3.59 5.34
CA CYS A 147 16.60 -4.06 6.33
C CYS A 147 17.62 -2.98 6.72
N LEU A 148 18.12 -2.22 5.74
CA LEU A 148 19.00 -1.08 6.00
C LEU A 148 18.30 -0.01 6.85
N SER A 149 17.06 0.34 6.49
CA SER A 149 16.25 1.30 7.26
C SER A 149 16.03 0.83 8.70
N LEU A 150 15.75 -0.46 8.89
CA LEU A 150 15.59 -1.04 10.23
C LEU A 150 16.89 -0.94 11.03
N ALA A 151 18.04 -1.32 10.45
CA ALA A 151 19.33 -1.23 11.13
C ALA A 151 19.69 0.21 11.52
N LEU A 152 19.46 1.18 10.60
CA LEU A 152 19.69 2.60 10.88
C LEU A 152 18.74 3.14 11.95
N ALA A 153 17.47 2.78 11.90
CA ALA A 153 16.48 3.19 12.90
C ALA A 153 16.82 2.64 14.29
N ILE A 154 17.25 1.37 14.41
CA ILE A 154 17.74 0.79 15.67
C ILE A 154 18.94 1.57 16.18
N THR A 155 19.92 1.84 15.32
CA THR A 155 21.11 2.57 15.72
C THR A 155 20.76 3.98 16.23
N ILE A 156 19.92 4.71 15.51
CA ILE A 156 19.48 6.07 15.92
C ILE A 156 18.66 6.00 17.23
N SER A 157 17.82 5.00 17.39
CA SER A 157 17.03 4.79 18.61
C SER A 157 17.92 4.60 19.86
N LEU A 158 19.06 3.93 19.69
CA LEU A 158 19.97 3.62 20.80
C LEU A 158 20.99 4.74 21.05
N THR A 159 21.44 5.45 20.00
CA THR A 159 22.55 6.42 20.10
C THR A 159 22.11 7.88 19.93
N GLY A 160 20.90 8.13 19.47
CA GLY A 160 20.44 9.43 19.02
C GLY A 160 21.08 9.84 17.68
N LEU A 161 21.30 11.14 17.49
CA LEU A 161 21.94 11.72 16.30
C LEU A 161 23.22 12.47 16.68
N PRO A 162 24.29 11.80 17.11
CA PRO A 162 25.49 12.49 17.56
C PRO A 162 26.29 13.03 16.36
N GLY A 163 26.39 14.37 16.26
CA GLY A 163 27.28 15.06 15.32
C GLY A 163 27.01 14.76 13.85
N ILE A 164 28.05 14.86 13.03
CA ILE A 164 27.98 14.68 11.56
C ILE A 164 27.56 13.23 11.19
N LEU A 165 28.06 12.24 11.92
CA LEU A 165 27.72 10.84 11.65
C LEU A 165 26.22 10.59 11.82
N GLY A 166 25.62 11.12 12.88
CA GLY A 166 24.18 11.04 13.10
C GLY A 166 23.36 11.67 11.97
N THR A 167 23.81 12.82 11.46
CA THR A 167 23.16 13.48 10.32
C THR A 167 23.24 12.62 9.04
N ILE A 168 24.40 12.03 8.76
CA ILE A 168 24.55 11.13 7.61
C ILE A 168 23.61 9.93 7.74
N MET A 169 23.56 9.31 8.92
CA MET A 169 22.66 8.18 9.19
C MET A 169 21.20 8.56 9.02
N ALA A 170 20.77 9.73 9.47
CA ALA A 170 19.41 10.23 9.30
C ALA A 170 19.05 10.42 7.82
N ILE A 171 19.95 10.97 7.02
CA ILE A 171 19.76 11.15 5.58
C ILE A 171 19.66 9.77 4.89
N LEU A 172 20.57 8.85 5.21
CA LEU A 172 20.53 7.48 4.65
C LEU A 172 19.24 6.74 5.05
N LEU A 173 18.80 6.87 6.30
CA LEU A 173 17.53 6.33 6.77
C LEU A 173 16.36 6.90 5.97
N ALA A 174 16.29 8.21 5.80
CA ALA A 174 15.22 8.87 5.07
C ALA A 174 15.16 8.41 3.61
N LEU A 175 16.30 8.41 2.92
CA LEU A 175 16.39 7.97 1.52
C LEU A 175 16.03 6.48 1.37
N SER A 176 16.61 5.61 2.20
CA SER A 176 16.33 4.17 2.13
C SER A 176 14.87 3.86 2.40
N LEU A 177 14.26 4.50 3.39
CA LEU A 177 12.86 4.28 3.76
C LEU A 177 11.89 4.79 2.68
N ILE A 178 12.12 5.99 2.14
CA ILE A 178 11.28 6.56 1.08
C ILE A 178 11.34 5.67 -0.18
N ILE A 179 12.54 5.29 -0.61
CA ILE A 179 12.73 4.45 -1.79
C ILE A 179 12.12 3.06 -1.57
N ALA A 180 12.35 2.44 -0.41
CA ALA A 180 11.74 1.15 -0.05
C ALA A 180 10.21 1.20 -0.10
N SER A 181 9.63 2.25 0.47
CA SER A 181 8.17 2.45 0.48
C SER A 181 7.61 2.66 -0.94
N ALA A 182 8.32 3.39 -1.80
CA ALA A 182 7.93 3.56 -3.20
C ALA A 182 7.94 2.22 -3.96
N PHE A 183 9.00 1.41 -3.79
CA PHE A 183 9.04 0.07 -4.37
C PHE A 183 7.98 -0.87 -3.79
N SER A 184 7.73 -0.82 -2.48
CA SER A 184 6.65 -1.59 -1.84
C SER A 184 5.29 -1.29 -2.46
N ARG A 185 4.97 -0.02 -2.68
CA ARG A 185 3.70 0.39 -3.30
C ARG A 185 3.63 0.03 -4.79
N SER A 186 4.71 0.23 -5.54
CA SER A 186 4.77 -0.15 -6.94
C SER A 186 4.56 -1.65 -7.13
N LEU A 187 5.26 -2.49 -6.37
CA LEU A 187 5.12 -3.94 -6.42
C LEU A 187 3.71 -4.40 -5.98
N PHE A 188 3.11 -3.75 -4.98
CA PHE A 188 1.77 -4.07 -4.52
C PHE A 188 0.72 -3.93 -5.63
N PHE A 189 0.81 -2.93 -6.50
CA PHE A 189 -0.15 -2.73 -7.59
C PHE A 189 0.19 -3.51 -8.86
N VAL A 190 1.47 -3.62 -9.21
CA VAL A 190 1.89 -4.25 -10.47
C VAL A 190 1.76 -5.78 -10.43
N LEU A 191 1.89 -6.38 -9.24
CA LEU A 191 1.93 -7.85 -9.10
C LEU A 191 0.56 -8.51 -8.96
N VAL A 192 -0.51 -7.74 -8.78
CA VAL A 192 -1.83 -8.34 -8.56
C VAL A 192 -2.37 -8.99 -9.83
N ILE A 193 -2.73 -10.26 -9.73
CA ILE A 193 -3.42 -11.02 -10.78
C ILE A 193 -4.81 -11.34 -10.25
N PRO A 194 -5.89 -10.78 -10.83
CA PRO A 194 -7.26 -11.11 -10.44
C PRO A 194 -7.65 -12.51 -10.91
N THR A 195 -8.32 -13.28 -10.07
CA THR A 195 -8.85 -14.61 -10.44
C THR A 195 -9.89 -14.56 -11.56
N THR A 196 -10.49 -13.38 -11.77
CA THR A 196 -11.51 -13.17 -12.81
C THR A 196 -10.93 -12.87 -14.19
N MET A 197 -9.60 -12.72 -14.31
CA MET A 197 -8.98 -12.49 -15.62
C MET A 197 -8.85 -13.79 -16.40
N PRO A 198 -9.25 -13.81 -17.70
CA PRO A 198 -8.96 -14.94 -18.58
C PRO A 198 -7.45 -15.23 -18.61
N GLY A 199 -7.07 -16.48 -18.47
CA GLY A 199 -5.68 -16.93 -18.44
C GLY A 199 -5.03 -16.93 -17.05
N ALA A 200 -5.60 -16.30 -16.03
CA ALA A 200 -5.10 -16.39 -14.64
C ALA A 200 -5.23 -17.82 -14.10
N PHE A 201 -6.26 -18.56 -14.51
CA PHE A 201 -6.49 -19.95 -14.13
C PHE A 201 -5.45 -20.93 -14.63
N PHE A 202 -4.78 -20.63 -15.73
CA PHE A 202 -3.79 -21.51 -16.36
C PHE A 202 -2.39 -21.39 -15.74
N TRP A 203 -2.18 -20.43 -14.86
CA TRP A 203 -0.87 -20.21 -14.28
C TRP A 203 -0.57 -21.23 -13.18
N LYS A 204 0.35 -22.15 -13.46
CA LYS A 204 0.79 -23.21 -12.52
C LYS A 204 -0.34 -24.06 -11.91
N ASN A 205 -1.49 -24.12 -12.55
CA ASN A 205 -2.53 -25.05 -12.18
C ASN A 205 -2.50 -26.23 -13.18
N ASP A 206 -1.52 -27.10 -13.01
CA ASP A 206 -1.28 -28.22 -13.91
C ASP A 206 -2.53 -29.11 -14.04
N GLY A 207 -3.23 -29.36 -12.93
CA GLY A 207 -4.48 -30.14 -12.94
C GLY A 207 -5.60 -29.48 -13.74
N PHE A 208 -5.70 -28.16 -13.74
CA PHE A 208 -6.70 -27.45 -14.57
C PHE A 208 -6.29 -27.46 -16.06
N VAL A 209 -5.01 -27.28 -16.34
CA VAL A 209 -4.48 -27.33 -17.72
C VAL A 209 -4.70 -28.72 -18.32
N ASP A 210 -4.44 -29.78 -17.56
CA ASP A 210 -4.65 -31.15 -18.01
C ASP A 210 -6.13 -31.42 -18.20
N HIS A 211 -6.99 -31.05 -17.29
CA HIS A 211 -8.45 -31.17 -17.42
C HIS A 211 -8.98 -30.35 -18.61
N ALA A 212 -8.46 -29.15 -18.84
CA ALA A 212 -8.87 -28.34 -20.00
C ALA A 212 -8.46 -28.97 -21.34
N ARG A 213 -7.31 -29.67 -21.38
CA ARG A 213 -6.88 -30.47 -22.55
C ARG A 213 -7.73 -31.69 -22.74
N GLU A 214 -8.00 -32.46 -21.69
CA GLU A 214 -8.82 -33.65 -21.72
C GLU A 214 -10.26 -33.36 -22.17
N THR A 215 -10.83 -32.24 -21.79
CA THR A 215 -12.19 -31.82 -22.12
C THR A 215 -12.29 -31.06 -23.45
N GLY A 216 -11.15 -30.77 -24.11
CA GLY A 216 -11.11 -29.96 -25.33
C GLY A 216 -11.37 -28.45 -25.10
N LEU A 217 -11.46 -28.01 -23.86
CA LEU A 217 -11.64 -26.58 -23.51
C LEU A 217 -10.43 -25.74 -23.92
N ALA A 218 -9.24 -26.34 -23.97
CA ALA A 218 -8.03 -25.64 -24.40
C ALA A 218 -8.05 -25.30 -25.89
N ASP A 219 -8.79 -26.06 -26.69
CA ASP A 219 -8.93 -25.87 -28.14
C ASP A 219 -10.16 -25.05 -28.51
N ALA A 220 -11.05 -24.77 -27.56
CA ALA A 220 -12.21 -23.95 -27.78
C ALA A 220 -11.80 -22.48 -28.00
N PRO A 221 -12.41 -21.74 -28.96
CA PRO A 221 -12.18 -20.32 -29.10
C PRO A 221 -12.52 -19.64 -27.79
N GLN A 222 -11.51 -19.04 -27.16
CA GLN A 222 -11.64 -18.41 -25.86
C GLN A 222 -12.37 -17.06 -26.03
N HIS A 223 -13.68 -17.10 -26.00
CA HIS A 223 -14.51 -15.91 -26.00
C HIS A 223 -14.22 -15.11 -24.71
N GLY A 224 -13.75 -13.88 -24.86
CA GLY A 224 -13.38 -13.01 -23.75
C GLY A 224 -11.89 -13.03 -23.37
N VAL A 225 -11.07 -13.81 -24.03
CA VAL A 225 -9.61 -13.64 -23.95
C VAL A 225 -9.25 -12.33 -24.64
N VAL A 226 -8.70 -11.42 -23.89
CA VAL A 226 -8.09 -10.22 -24.48
C VAL A 226 -6.84 -10.69 -25.19
N TYR A 227 -6.92 -10.81 -26.53
CA TYR A 227 -5.74 -11.06 -27.36
C TYR A 227 -4.69 -9.99 -27.11
N GLU A 228 -3.41 -10.31 -27.27
CA GLU A 228 -2.23 -9.47 -26.99
C GLU A 228 -2.25 -8.05 -27.59
N ARG A 229 -3.18 -7.74 -28.43
CA ARG A 229 -3.42 -6.39 -28.91
C ARG A 229 -4.46 -5.69 -28.05
N HIS A 230 -4.02 -5.23 -26.89
CA HIS A 230 -4.66 -4.09 -26.26
C HIS A 230 -4.52 -2.93 -27.24
N HIS A 231 -5.58 -2.60 -27.95
CA HIS A 231 -5.65 -1.32 -28.63
C HIS A 231 -5.46 -0.25 -27.55
N ALA A 232 -4.43 0.57 -27.71
CA ALA A 232 -4.28 1.74 -26.87
C ALA A 232 -5.63 2.48 -26.88
N PHE A 233 -6.09 2.92 -25.72
CA PHE A 233 -7.32 3.68 -25.58
C PHE A 233 -7.30 4.85 -26.57
N LYS A 234 -8.15 4.75 -27.60
CA LYS A 234 -8.25 5.77 -28.65
C LYS A 234 -9.43 6.65 -28.30
N VAL A 235 -9.12 7.91 -28.00
CA VAL A 235 -10.14 8.92 -27.70
C VAL A 235 -11.14 9.05 -28.85
N ASP A 236 -10.69 8.89 -30.10
CA ASP A 236 -11.52 8.96 -31.31
C ASP A 236 -12.58 7.85 -31.35
N GLU A 237 -12.24 6.61 -30.97
CA GLU A 237 -13.18 5.49 -30.89
C GLU A 237 -14.21 5.72 -29.76
N LEU A 238 -13.78 6.28 -28.63
CA LEU A 238 -14.70 6.66 -27.55
C LEU A 238 -15.68 7.75 -28.00
N LEU A 239 -15.19 8.78 -28.67
CA LEU A 239 -16.04 9.86 -29.19
C LEU A 239 -17.01 9.37 -30.26
N GLN A 240 -16.59 8.43 -31.10
CA GLN A 240 -17.45 7.80 -32.08
C GLN A 240 -18.53 6.94 -31.40
N THR A 241 -18.18 6.15 -30.41
CA THR A 241 -19.13 5.35 -29.61
C THR A 241 -20.15 6.23 -28.88
N ILE A 242 -19.71 7.38 -28.34
CA ILE A 242 -20.60 8.34 -27.69
C ILE A 242 -21.56 9.00 -28.71
N LYS A 243 -21.10 9.26 -29.94
CA LYS A 243 -21.95 9.82 -31.00
C LYS A 243 -22.95 8.83 -31.56
N GLU A 244 -22.59 7.56 -31.63
CA GLU A 244 -23.43 6.48 -32.16
C GLU A 244 -24.49 5.98 -31.16
N ASN A 245 -24.22 6.11 -29.86
CA ASN A 245 -25.18 5.73 -28.83
C ASN A 245 -26.07 6.93 -28.48
N SER A 246 -27.36 6.78 -28.76
CA SER A 246 -28.37 7.78 -28.37
C SER A 246 -28.44 7.92 -26.84
N LEU A 247 -28.70 9.14 -26.35
CA LEU A 247 -28.99 9.40 -24.93
C LEU A 247 -30.12 8.50 -24.37
N GLN A 248 -31.04 8.06 -25.24
CA GLN A 248 -32.11 7.14 -24.86
C GLN A 248 -31.57 5.73 -24.56
N ASP A 249 -30.63 5.23 -25.36
CA ASP A 249 -30.03 3.90 -25.17
C ASP A 249 -29.18 3.88 -23.89
N MET A 250 -28.49 4.97 -23.57
CA MET A 250 -27.77 5.12 -22.32
C MET A 250 -28.71 5.14 -21.10
N LEU A 251 -29.84 5.82 -21.19
CA LEU A 251 -30.86 5.85 -20.13
C LEU A 251 -31.55 4.52 -19.93
N GLU A 252 -31.80 3.77 -21.00
CA GLU A 252 -32.32 2.40 -20.91
C GLU A 252 -31.32 1.44 -20.27
N HIS A 253 -30.04 1.55 -20.60
CA HIS A 253 -28.99 0.75 -19.97
C HIS A 253 -28.84 1.05 -18.47
N VAL A 254 -28.90 2.31 -18.09
CA VAL A 254 -28.90 2.73 -16.68
C VAL A 254 -30.16 2.24 -15.95
N LYS A 255 -31.34 2.32 -16.57
CA LYS A 255 -32.57 1.74 -16.02
C LYS A 255 -32.50 0.23 -15.87
N TRP A 256 -31.86 -0.46 -16.81
CA TRP A 256 -31.65 -1.92 -16.73
C TRP A 256 -30.71 -2.30 -15.58
N ILE A 257 -29.63 -1.53 -15.35
CA ILE A 257 -28.66 -1.76 -14.25
C ILE A 257 -29.33 -1.53 -12.88
N PHE A 258 -30.14 -0.48 -12.73
CA PHE A 258 -30.77 -0.12 -11.47
C PHE A 258 -32.18 -0.68 -11.28
N GLY A 259 -32.80 -1.24 -12.33
CA GLY A 259 -34.17 -1.76 -12.32
C GLY A 259 -34.30 -3.24 -12.01
N LYS A 260 -33.21 -3.97 -11.79
CA LYS A 260 -33.26 -5.36 -11.30
C LYS A 260 -33.33 -5.34 -9.77
N LYS A 261 -34.55 -5.34 -9.27
CA LYS A 261 -34.91 -5.88 -7.95
C LYS A 261 -35.40 -7.30 -8.11
#